data_50c0e86c64555edf93ab85f09427a060
#
_entry.id   50c0e86c64555edf93ab85f09427a060
#
_cell.length_a   1.000
_cell.length_b   1.000
_cell.length_c   1.000
_cell.angle_alpha   90.00
_cell.angle_beta   90.00
_cell.angle_gamma   90.00
#
_symmetry.space_group_name_H-M   'P 1'
#
loop_
_entity.id
_entity.type
_entity.pdbx_description
1 polymer ?
#
loop_
_entity_poly.entity_id
_entity_poly.type
_entity_poly.pdbx_seq_one_letter_code
_entity_poly.pdbx_strand_id
1 'polypeptide(L)' 'MLSVYFPKEKVLLEADGYNPQPTTATPPNPPSPFTLSLLDNIQRLKLDVQRIVPVHYPVDNRVVTMVELNRWVGRTAATQ' A
#
# COMPACT_ATOMS: atom_id res chain seq x y z
N MET A 1 -1.79 0.77 13.80
CA MET A 1 -1.36 1.27 12.50
C MET A 1 -1.82 2.71 12.34
N LEU A 2 -0.91 3.59 11.92
CA LEU A 2 -1.21 5.01 11.74
C LEU A 2 -1.14 5.37 10.26
N SER A 3 -2.13 6.13 9.78
CA SER A 3 -2.11 6.60 8.40
C SER A 3 -2.74 7.98 8.31
N VAL A 4 -2.24 8.79 7.35
CA VAL A 4 -2.72 10.14 7.08
C VAL A 4 -2.90 10.29 5.57
N TYR A 5 -4.07 10.76 5.15
CA TYR A 5 -4.38 10.92 3.74
C TYR A 5 -4.44 12.40 3.36
N PHE A 6 -3.79 12.75 2.26
CA PHE A 6 -3.78 14.11 1.70
C PHE A 6 -4.57 14.10 0.39
N PRO A 7 -5.83 14.58 0.40
CA PRO A 7 -6.71 14.42 -0.77
C PRO A 7 -6.25 15.21 -2.00
N LYS A 8 -5.67 16.37 -1.83
CA LYS A 8 -5.20 17.18 -2.98
C LYS A 8 -4.06 16.51 -3.71
N GLU A 9 -3.10 15.99 -2.96
CA GLU A 9 -1.92 15.33 -3.49
C GLU A 9 -2.18 13.87 -3.84
N LYS A 10 -3.28 13.31 -3.35
CA LYS A 10 -3.63 11.89 -3.49
C LYS A 10 -2.53 10.99 -2.93
N VAL A 11 -2.00 11.40 -1.79
CA VAL A 11 -0.90 10.72 -1.10
C VAL A 11 -1.40 10.15 0.22
N LEU A 12 -1.06 8.89 0.47
CA LEU A 12 -1.32 8.24 1.74
C LEU A 12 0.01 8.00 2.45
N LEU A 13 0.19 8.62 3.62
CA LEU A 13 1.27 8.29 4.54
C LEU A 13 0.82 7.13 5.41
N GLU A 14 1.66 6.11 5.57
CA GLU A 14 1.32 4.98 6.44
C GLU A 14 2.55 4.51 7.21
N ALA A 15 2.31 3.96 8.38
CA ALA A 15 3.36 3.43 9.25
C ALA A 15 3.05 1.97 9.54
N ASP A 16 3.95 1.08 9.13
CA ASP A 16 3.94 -0.37 9.44
C ASP A 16 2.75 -1.16 8.90
N GLY A 17 1.84 -0.52 8.14
CA GLY A 17 0.77 -1.26 7.46
C GLY A 17 1.29 -1.99 6.23
N TYR A 18 2.23 -1.40 5.55
CA TYR A 18 2.84 -1.97 4.36
C TYR A 18 4.28 -1.47 4.24
N ASN A 19 5.21 -2.40 4.19
CA ASN A 19 6.63 -2.11 3.99
C ASN A 19 7.04 -2.64 2.63
N PRO A 20 7.17 -1.76 1.60
CA PRO A 20 7.50 -2.21 0.26
C PRO A 20 8.82 -2.97 0.23
N GLN A 21 8.82 -4.10 -0.46
CA GLN A 21 9.97 -4.97 -0.61
C GLN A 21 10.54 -4.84 -2.03
N PRO A 22 11.73 -5.40 -2.31
CA PRO A 22 12.23 -5.41 -3.68
C PRO A 22 11.22 -5.98 -4.66
N THR A 23 11.20 -5.45 -5.89
CA THR A 23 10.23 -5.87 -6.90
C THR A 23 10.30 -7.36 -7.24
N THR A 24 11.43 -7.99 -6.94
CA THR A 24 11.63 -9.43 -7.15
C THR A 24 11.13 -10.28 -5.98
N ALA A 25 10.73 -9.65 -4.87
CA ALA A 25 10.28 -10.40 -3.70
C ALA A 25 8.93 -11.06 -3.97
N THR A 26 8.75 -12.26 -3.44
CA THR A 26 7.49 -12.99 -3.53
C THR A 26 6.54 -12.48 -2.45
N PRO A 27 5.30 -12.11 -2.80
CA PRO A 27 4.32 -11.72 -1.80
C PRO A 27 4.06 -12.82 -0.79
N PRO A 28 3.82 -12.47 0.48
CA PRO A 28 3.51 -13.47 1.50
C PRO A 28 2.15 -14.12 1.25
N ASN A 29 2.03 -15.38 1.63
CA ASN A 29 0.77 -16.11 1.52
C ASN A 29 0.58 -16.93 2.80
N PRO A 30 -0.38 -16.54 3.68
CA PRO A 30 -1.37 -15.47 3.48
C PRO A 30 -0.75 -14.06 3.66
N PRO A 31 -1.41 -13.02 3.12
CA PRO A 31 -0.95 -11.65 3.31
C PRO A 31 -0.98 -11.21 4.78
N SER A 32 -0.15 -10.23 5.12
CA SER A 32 -0.14 -9.69 6.47
C SER A 32 -1.50 -9.08 6.82
N PRO A 33 -2.03 -9.36 8.03
CA PRO A 33 -3.29 -8.73 8.47
C PRO A 33 -3.22 -7.21 8.49
N PHE A 34 -2.05 -6.64 8.80
CA PHE A 34 -1.88 -5.18 8.80
C PHE A 34 -1.99 -4.60 7.40
N THR A 35 -1.41 -5.26 6.41
CA THR A 35 -1.50 -4.82 5.01
C THR A 35 -2.93 -4.95 4.50
N LEU A 36 -3.63 -6.03 4.81
CA LEU A 36 -5.02 -6.20 4.45
C LEU A 36 -5.89 -5.13 5.09
N SER A 37 -5.66 -4.81 6.35
CA SER A 37 -6.40 -3.77 7.05
C SER A 37 -6.19 -2.41 6.39
N LEU A 38 -4.96 -2.08 5.98
CA LEU A 38 -4.66 -0.85 5.28
C LEU A 38 -5.46 -0.77 3.97
N LEU A 39 -5.43 -1.82 3.16
CA LEU A 39 -6.15 -1.85 1.89
C LEU A 39 -7.65 -1.76 2.10
N ASP A 40 -8.19 -2.49 3.08
CA ASP A 40 -9.62 -2.47 3.38
C ASP A 40 -10.08 -1.08 3.80
N ASN A 41 -9.28 -0.36 4.59
CA ASN A 41 -9.61 1.00 4.99
C ASN A 41 -9.58 1.96 3.81
N ILE A 42 -8.61 1.83 2.91
CA ILE A 42 -8.55 2.64 1.70
C ILE A 42 -9.83 2.44 0.88
N GLN A 43 -10.25 1.21 0.70
CA GLN A 43 -11.45 0.89 -0.08
C GLN A 43 -12.73 1.31 0.61
N ARG A 44 -12.83 1.06 1.92
CA ARG A 44 -14.02 1.40 2.70
C ARG A 44 -14.27 2.92 2.72
N LEU A 45 -13.20 3.69 2.84
CA LEU A 45 -13.28 5.15 2.87
C LEU A 45 -13.24 5.77 1.48
N LYS A 46 -13.11 4.95 0.44
CA LYS A 46 -13.06 5.38 -0.97
C LYS A 46 -11.99 6.43 -1.22
N LEU A 47 -10.82 6.24 -0.64
CA LEU A 47 -9.70 7.14 -0.82
C LEU A 47 -9.09 6.98 -2.21
N ASP A 48 -8.88 8.11 -2.90
CA ASP A 48 -8.20 8.12 -4.19
C ASP A 48 -6.72 8.28 -3.95
N VAL A 49 -6.00 7.16 -3.90
CA VAL A 49 -4.58 7.12 -3.56
C VAL A 49 -3.77 6.87 -4.82
N GLN A 50 -2.93 7.82 -5.19
CA GLN A 50 -1.99 7.66 -6.30
C GLN A 50 -0.59 7.28 -5.83
N ARG A 51 -0.22 7.68 -4.62
CA ARG A 51 1.10 7.38 -4.07
C ARG A 51 1.00 7.06 -2.59
N ILE A 52 1.71 6.01 -2.19
CA ILE A 52 1.83 5.62 -0.79
C ILE A 52 3.23 6.01 -0.32
N VAL A 53 3.29 6.72 0.81
CA VAL A 53 4.56 7.08 1.45
C VAL A 53 4.69 6.24 2.71
N PRO A 54 5.48 5.17 2.68
CA PRO A 54 5.68 4.32 3.85
C PRO A 54 6.74 4.91 4.77
N VAL A 55 6.72 4.49 6.03
CA VAL A 55 7.78 4.86 6.98
C VAL A 55 9.11 4.25 6.52
N HIS A 56 9.08 3.02 6.03
CA HIS A 56 10.27 2.33 5.55
C HIS A 56 10.20 2.21 4.02
N TYR A 57 11.00 3.03 3.35
CA TYR A 57 11.06 3.01 1.89
C TYR A 57 11.72 1.73 1.37
N PRO A 58 11.34 1.29 0.16
CA PRO A 58 12.05 0.19 -0.49
C PRO A 58 13.50 0.57 -0.79
N VAL A 59 14.35 -0.43 -0.97
CA VAL A 59 15.79 -0.24 -1.17
C VAL A 59 16.07 0.66 -2.38
N ASP A 60 15.25 0.58 -3.40
CA ASP A 60 15.42 1.36 -4.64
C ASP A 60 14.74 2.74 -4.61
N ASN A 61 14.13 3.11 -3.49
CA ASN A 61 13.47 4.41 -3.30
C ASN A 61 12.42 4.75 -4.36
N ARG A 62 11.80 3.75 -4.96
CA ARG A 62 10.81 3.98 -6.00
C ARG A 62 9.53 4.58 -5.43
N VAL A 63 8.73 5.20 -6.30
CA VAL A 63 7.38 5.63 -5.96
C VAL A 63 6.52 4.38 -5.74
N VAL A 64 5.83 4.31 -4.59
CA VAL A 64 4.97 3.17 -4.26
C VAL A 64 3.55 3.51 -4.65
N THR A 65 2.88 2.59 -5.36
CA THR A 65 1.55 2.82 -5.92
C THR A 65 0.55 1.80 -5.39
N MET A 66 -0.74 2.08 -5.65
CA MET A 66 -1.81 1.13 -5.32
C MET A 66 -1.68 -0.19 -6.09
N VAL A 67 -1.15 -0.14 -7.31
CA VAL A 67 -0.89 -1.35 -8.09
C VAL A 67 0.04 -2.29 -7.33
N GLU A 68 1.10 -1.73 -6.76
CA GLU A 68 2.06 -2.52 -6.00
C GLU A 68 1.44 -3.09 -4.73
N LEU A 69 0.65 -2.28 -4.01
CA LEU A 69 -0.03 -2.75 -2.80
C LEU A 69 -1.00 -3.90 -3.12
N ASN A 70 -1.79 -3.77 -4.17
CA ASN A 70 -2.73 -4.82 -4.58
C ASN A 70 -1.98 -6.09 -4.96
N ARG A 71 -0.88 -5.98 -5.68
CA ARG A 71 -0.05 -7.14 -6.04
C ARG A 71 0.46 -7.85 -4.78
N TRP A 72 0.86 -7.09 -3.78
CA TRP A 72 1.44 -7.65 -2.55
C TRP A 72 0.43 -8.48 -1.77
N VAL A 73 -0.86 -8.14 -1.84
CA VAL A 73 -1.91 -8.92 -1.18
C VAL A 73 -2.59 -9.91 -2.12
N GLY A 74 -2.04 -10.14 -3.31
CA GLY A 74 -2.57 -11.10 -4.27
C GLY A 74 -3.76 -10.61 -5.06
N ARG A 75 -3.98 -9.28 -5.14
CA ARG A 75 -5.05 -8.69 -5.91
C ARG A 75 -4.49 -7.97 -7.13
N THR A 76 -5.32 -7.83 -8.17
CA THR A 76 -4.96 -7.03 -9.34
C THR A 76 -5.54 -5.63 -9.22
N ALA A 77 -4.92 -4.66 -9.94
CA ALA A 77 -5.41 -3.29 -9.92
C ALA A 77 -6.86 -3.19 -10.41
N ALA A 78 -7.26 -4.08 -11.32
CA ALA A 78 -8.61 -4.07 -11.90
C ALA A 78 -9.69 -4.47 -10.90
N THR A 79 -9.35 -5.06 -9.77
CA THR A 79 -10.32 -5.51 -8.77
C THR A 79 -10.61 -4.48 -7.69
N GLN A 80 -10.08 -3.31 -7.82
CA GLN A 80 -10.29 -2.25 -6.83
C GLN A 80 -11.66 -1.64 -6.91
#